data_08617263f3d568503f2daa6aed64bac9
#
_entry.id   08617263f3d568503f2daa6aed64bac9
#
_cell.length_a   1.000
_cell.length_b   1.000
_cell.length_c   1.000
_cell.angle_alpha   90.00
_cell.angle_beta   90.00
_cell.angle_gamma   90.00
#
_symmetry.space_group_name_H-M   'P 1'
#
loop_
_entity.id
_entity.type
_entity.pdbx_description
1 polymer ?
#
loop_
_entity_poly.entity_id
_entity_poly.type
_entity_poly.pdbx_seq_one_letter_code
_entity_poly.pdbx_strand_id
1 'polypeptide(L)'
;MTATAIPRLGSPAMEINVNFLDNLRLEAKFDDFTVITDQPIRYKGDGSAPSPFDYFLASSAMCAAYFVKVYCKARDIPTDNIRLSQNNIVDPEDRYNQIFKIQVELPAESAAQARPGRLRALERCTVKS
;
A
#
# COMPACT_ATOMS: atom_id res chain seq x y z
N MET A 1 10.30 -13.81 26.72
CA MET A 1 10.18 -14.78 25.62
C MET A 1 10.80 -14.19 24.38
N THR A 2 11.94 -14.69 24.00
CA THR A 2 12.56 -14.29 22.74
C THR A 2 12.15 -15.26 21.66
N ALA A 3 11.24 -14.84 20.79
CA ALA A 3 10.95 -15.58 19.60
C ALA A 3 12.08 -15.34 18.59
N THR A 4 12.83 -16.37 18.28
CA THR A 4 13.85 -16.26 17.25
C THR A 4 13.18 -16.36 15.89
N ALA A 5 13.12 -15.24 15.17
CA ALA A 5 12.61 -15.24 13.80
C ALA A 5 13.58 -15.99 12.90
N ILE A 6 13.10 -16.99 12.17
CA ILE A 6 13.89 -17.69 11.17
C ILE A 6 13.97 -16.78 9.94
N PRO A 7 15.16 -16.32 9.53
CA PRO A 7 15.27 -15.48 8.35
C PRO A 7 14.88 -16.28 7.11
N ARG A 8 14.08 -15.65 6.24
CA ARG A 8 13.75 -16.23 4.94
C ARG A 8 15.02 -16.28 4.08
N LEU A 9 15.23 -17.39 3.41
CA LEU A 9 16.33 -17.53 2.45
C LEU A 9 16.25 -16.42 1.39
N GLY A 10 17.32 -15.63 1.26
CA GLY A 10 17.47 -14.62 0.22
C GLY A 10 16.94 -13.22 0.56
N SER A 11 16.36 -13.01 1.76
CA SER A 11 15.93 -11.67 2.20
C SER A 11 16.57 -11.33 3.54
N PRO A 12 17.11 -10.11 3.74
CA PRO A 12 17.54 -9.68 5.05
C PRO A 12 16.36 -9.71 6.03
N ALA A 13 16.62 -10.20 7.24
CA ALA A 13 15.60 -10.19 8.28
C ALA A 13 15.26 -8.73 8.64
N MET A 14 14.00 -8.37 8.56
CA MET A 14 13.51 -7.06 8.98
C MET A 14 12.84 -7.18 10.34
N GLU A 15 13.35 -6.42 11.30
CA GLU A 15 12.74 -6.32 12.62
C GLU A 15 11.92 -5.03 12.69
N ILE A 16 10.68 -5.16 13.12
CA ILE A 16 9.79 -4.02 13.34
C ILE A 16 9.51 -3.91 14.83
N ASN A 17 9.90 -2.78 15.43
CA ASN A 17 9.67 -2.50 16.83
C ASN A 17 8.52 -1.49 16.97
N VAL A 18 7.53 -1.84 17.78
CA VAL A 18 6.36 -0.99 18.01
C VAL A 18 6.42 -0.43 19.43
N ASN A 19 6.33 0.89 19.54
CA ASN A 19 6.25 1.61 20.79
C ASN A 19 4.87 2.22 20.98
N PHE A 20 4.41 2.21 22.20
CA PHE A 20 3.13 2.82 22.60
C PHE A 20 3.38 4.28 22.96
N LEU A 21 2.67 5.16 22.27
CA LEU A 21 2.71 6.59 22.55
C LEU A 21 1.49 7.00 23.37
N ASP A 22 1.16 8.29 23.40
CA ASP A 22 0.01 8.82 24.10
C ASP A 22 -1.31 8.38 23.46
N ASN A 23 -2.37 8.24 24.27
CA ASN A 23 -3.71 7.80 23.87
C ASN A 23 -3.67 6.53 23.02
N LEU A 24 -4.13 6.57 21.77
CA LEU A 24 -4.13 5.42 20.85
C LEU A 24 -3.04 5.50 19.78
N ARG A 25 -2.08 6.40 19.94
CA ARG A 25 -0.98 6.56 19.01
C ARG A 25 0.06 5.45 19.19
N LEU A 26 0.55 4.95 18.08
CA LEU A 26 1.61 3.94 18.03
C LEU A 26 2.73 4.41 17.12
N GLU A 27 3.92 3.94 17.39
CA GLU A 27 5.09 4.20 16.57
C GLU A 27 5.73 2.87 16.19
N ALA A 28 5.95 2.65 14.90
CA ALA A 28 6.69 1.50 14.40
C ALA A 28 8.03 1.97 13.84
N LYS A 29 9.11 1.33 14.28
CA LYS A 29 10.47 1.59 13.81
C LYS A 29 11.03 0.36 13.13
N PHE A 30 11.55 0.54 11.94
CA PHE A 30 12.23 -0.49 11.16
C PHE A 30 13.26 0.18 10.25
N ASP A 31 14.44 -0.38 10.19
CA ASP A 31 15.60 0.25 9.54
C ASP A 31 15.76 1.69 10.08
N ASP A 32 15.91 2.68 9.22
CA ASP A 32 15.98 4.10 9.60
C ASP A 32 14.65 4.83 9.49
N PHE A 33 13.54 4.08 9.38
CA PHE A 33 12.21 4.65 9.18
C PHE A 33 11.36 4.60 10.43
N THR A 34 10.48 5.58 10.56
CA THR A 34 9.49 5.66 11.63
C THR A 34 8.12 5.89 11.00
N VAL A 35 7.15 5.08 11.40
CA VAL A 35 5.75 5.22 10.97
C VAL A 35 4.90 5.42 12.21
N ILE A 36 4.07 6.46 12.20
CA ILE A 36 3.18 6.78 13.31
C ILE A 36 1.74 6.52 12.88
N THR A 37 0.98 5.87 13.74
CA THR A 37 -0.43 5.62 13.57
C THR A 37 -1.25 6.24 14.70
N ASP A 38 -2.51 6.47 14.44
CA ASP A 38 -3.49 6.92 15.43
C ASP A 38 -4.84 6.26 15.10
N GLN A 39 -5.88 6.69 15.74
CA GLN A 39 -7.26 6.32 15.41
C GLN A 39 -8.09 7.57 15.18
N PRO A 40 -9.17 7.48 14.39
CA PRO A 40 -10.11 8.60 14.25
C PRO A 40 -10.75 8.97 15.58
N ILE A 41 -11.19 10.21 15.68
CA ILE A 41 -11.86 10.72 16.88
C ILE A 41 -13.09 9.88 17.22
N ARG A 42 -13.83 9.40 16.20
CA ARG A 42 -15.01 8.53 16.42
C ARG A 42 -14.67 7.21 17.11
N TYR A 43 -13.42 6.78 17.06
CA TYR A 43 -12.91 5.59 17.75
C TYR A 43 -12.01 5.94 18.93
N LYS A 44 -12.18 7.15 19.48
CA LYS A 44 -11.48 7.66 20.66
C LYS A 44 -9.99 7.94 20.46
N GLY A 45 -9.53 8.01 19.23
CA GLY A 45 -8.20 8.54 18.90
C GLY A 45 -8.22 10.07 18.81
N ASP A 46 -7.07 10.64 18.48
CA ASP A 46 -6.92 12.10 18.32
C ASP A 46 -6.99 12.53 16.84
N GLY A 47 -7.11 11.58 15.91
CA GLY A 47 -7.14 11.86 14.48
C GLY A 47 -5.85 12.48 13.94
N SER A 48 -4.73 12.28 14.62
CA SER A 48 -3.46 12.94 14.30
C SER A 48 -2.64 12.21 13.22
N ALA A 49 -2.99 10.98 12.89
CA ALA A 49 -2.30 10.16 11.90
C ALA A 49 -3.27 9.11 11.34
N PRO A 50 -2.94 8.49 10.19
CA PRO A 50 -3.74 7.37 9.68
C PRO A 50 -3.75 6.20 10.67
N SER A 51 -4.82 5.41 10.63
CA SER A 51 -4.86 4.16 11.39
C SER A 51 -3.94 3.10 10.76
N PRO A 52 -3.55 2.06 11.51
CA PRO A 52 -2.79 0.95 10.93
C PRO A 52 -3.45 0.35 9.70
N PHE A 53 -4.77 0.20 9.71
CA PHE A 53 -5.52 -0.34 8.58
C PHE A 53 -5.47 0.60 7.36
N ASP A 54 -5.53 1.92 7.57
CA ASP A 54 -5.37 2.89 6.49
C ASP A 54 -4.02 2.76 5.80
N TYR A 55 -2.95 2.52 6.56
CA TYR A 55 -1.62 2.27 6.00
C TYR A 55 -1.59 0.99 5.17
N PHE A 56 -2.27 -0.05 5.63
CA PHE A 56 -2.38 -1.29 4.86
C PHE A 56 -3.06 -1.05 3.51
N LEU A 57 -4.17 -0.31 3.50
CA LEU A 57 -4.88 0.04 2.27
C LEU A 57 -4.01 0.91 1.35
N ALA A 58 -3.36 1.92 1.90
CA ALA A 58 -2.46 2.78 1.13
C ALA A 58 -1.28 2.00 0.55
N SER A 59 -0.71 1.06 1.32
CA SER A 59 0.40 0.24 0.85
C SER A 59 -0.01 -0.63 -0.36
N SER A 60 -1.24 -1.12 -0.38
CA SER A 60 -1.77 -1.87 -1.51
C SER A 60 -1.80 -1.03 -2.79
N ALA A 61 -2.31 0.19 -2.68
CA ALA A 61 -2.35 1.12 -3.81
C ALA A 61 -0.94 1.50 -4.30
N MET A 62 -0.04 1.78 -3.36
CA MET A 62 1.35 2.12 -3.68
C MET A 62 2.10 0.95 -4.31
N CYS A 63 1.82 -0.28 -3.88
CA CYS A 63 2.40 -1.48 -4.47
C CYS A 63 2.01 -1.60 -5.95
N ALA A 64 0.74 -1.40 -6.27
CA ALA A 64 0.28 -1.40 -7.65
C ALA A 64 0.93 -0.27 -8.47
N ALA A 65 1.01 0.92 -7.90
CA ALA A 65 1.66 2.07 -8.54
C ALA A 65 3.15 1.83 -8.78
N TYR A 66 3.82 1.14 -7.88
CA TYR A 66 5.22 0.79 -8.02
C TYR A 66 5.47 -0.02 -9.30
N PHE A 67 4.66 -1.03 -9.58
CA PHE A 67 4.80 -1.82 -10.79
C PHE A 67 4.57 -1.00 -12.05
N VAL A 68 3.63 -0.07 -12.03
CA VAL A 68 3.41 0.88 -13.13
C VAL A 68 4.66 1.76 -13.32
N LYS A 69 5.23 2.24 -12.22
CA LYS A 69 6.43 3.11 -12.26
C LYS A 69 7.63 2.37 -12.85
N VAL A 70 7.86 1.14 -12.42
CA VAL A 70 8.98 0.32 -12.93
C VAL A 70 8.81 0.05 -14.42
N TYR A 71 7.60 -0.30 -14.84
CA TYR A 71 7.31 -0.53 -16.25
C TYR A 71 7.58 0.71 -17.10
N CYS A 72 7.10 1.85 -16.64
CA CYS A 72 7.28 3.11 -17.36
C CYS A 72 8.74 3.56 -17.39
N LYS A 73 9.45 3.39 -16.28
CA LYS A 73 10.88 3.73 -16.19
C LYS A 73 11.71 2.94 -17.18
N ALA A 74 11.44 1.65 -17.33
CA ALA A 74 12.17 0.79 -18.25
C ALA A 74 11.94 1.16 -19.73
N ARG A 75 10.90 1.91 -20.04
CA ARG A 75 10.49 2.29 -21.39
C ARG A 75 10.52 3.78 -21.65
N ASP A 76 11.12 4.54 -20.73
CA ASP A 76 11.19 6.02 -20.80
C ASP A 76 9.81 6.68 -20.98
N ILE A 77 8.78 6.10 -20.36
CA ILE A 77 7.42 6.66 -20.39
C ILE A 77 7.24 7.59 -19.19
N PRO A 78 6.90 8.87 -19.40
CA PRO A 78 6.63 9.79 -18.29
C PRO A 78 5.41 9.35 -17.48
N THR A 79 5.48 9.48 -16.16
CA THR A 79 4.37 9.14 -15.25
C THR A 79 3.63 10.37 -14.72
N ASP A 80 4.02 11.57 -15.14
CA ASP A 80 3.50 12.83 -14.59
C ASP A 80 1.98 12.98 -14.74
N ASN A 81 1.41 12.44 -15.80
CA ASN A 81 -0.02 12.51 -16.09
C ASN A 81 -0.74 11.17 -15.88
N ILE A 82 -0.09 10.23 -15.22
CA ILE A 82 -0.70 8.94 -14.86
C ILE A 82 -1.30 9.07 -13.46
N ARG A 83 -2.56 8.70 -13.32
CA ARG A 83 -3.25 8.68 -12.02
C ARG A 83 -3.66 7.26 -11.70
N LEU A 84 -3.43 6.88 -10.46
CA LEU A 84 -3.88 5.60 -9.93
C LEU A 84 -4.74 5.87 -8.71
N SER A 85 -5.93 5.31 -8.68
CA SER A 85 -6.82 5.40 -7.53
C SER A 85 -7.25 4.01 -7.08
N GLN A 86 -7.48 3.86 -5.80
CA GLN A 86 -8.01 2.64 -5.21
C GLN A 86 -9.27 2.97 -4.43
N ASN A 87 -10.34 2.26 -4.73
CA ASN A 87 -11.59 2.35 -4.00
C ASN A 87 -11.85 1.03 -3.30
N ASN A 88 -12.13 1.12 -2.00
CA ASN A 88 -12.50 -0.05 -1.21
C ASN A 88 -14.02 -0.14 -1.17
N ILE A 89 -14.54 -1.24 -1.67
CA ILE A 89 -15.98 -1.49 -1.69
C ILE A 89 -16.26 -2.63 -0.72
N VAL A 90 -17.13 -2.37 0.26
CA VAL A 90 -17.60 -3.41 1.16
C VAL A 90 -18.77 -4.13 0.48
N ASP A 91 -18.70 -5.45 0.44
CA ASP A 91 -19.79 -6.25 -0.09
C ASP A 91 -21.02 -6.09 0.82
N PRO A 92 -22.18 -5.66 0.28
CA PRO A 92 -23.39 -5.51 1.10
C PRO A 92 -23.88 -6.81 1.74
N GLU A 93 -23.56 -7.95 1.12
CA GLU A 93 -23.99 -9.27 1.61
C GLU A 93 -22.98 -9.91 2.55
N ASP A 94 -21.70 -9.53 2.43
CA ASP A 94 -20.63 -10.05 3.28
C ASP A 94 -19.71 -8.91 3.76
N ARG A 95 -19.92 -8.48 5.00
CA ARG A 95 -19.17 -7.38 5.60
C ARG A 95 -17.68 -7.63 5.73
N TYR A 96 -17.28 -8.88 5.68
CA TYR A 96 -15.87 -9.26 5.78
C TYR A 96 -15.18 -9.33 4.41
N ASN A 97 -15.96 -9.30 3.34
CA ASN A 97 -15.44 -9.31 1.99
C ASN A 97 -15.30 -7.86 1.50
N GLN A 98 -14.05 -7.40 1.37
CA GLN A 98 -13.74 -6.09 0.83
C GLN A 98 -13.14 -6.23 -0.56
N ILE A 99 -13.74 -5.53 -1.50
CA ILE A 99 -13.28 -5.51 -2.89
C ILE A 99 -12.45 -4.25 -3.09
N PHE A 100 -11.21 -4.41 -3.54
CA PHE A 100 -10.35 -3.29 -3.90
C PHE A 100 -10.42 -3.07 -5.41
N LYS A 101 -10.96 -1.92 -5.79
CA LYS A 101 -11.02 -1.53 -7.19
C LYS A 101 -9.90 -0.54 -7.48
N ILE A 102 -8.93 -0.98 -8.27
CA ILE A 102 -7.81 -0.13 -8.68
C ILE A 102 -8.06 0.34 -10.10
N GLN A 103 -8.00 1.65 -10.29
CA GLN A 103 -8.17 2.28 -11.59
C GLN A 103 -6.91 3.05 -11.94
N VAL A 104 -6.44 2.87 -13.17
CA VAL A 104 -5.30 3.61 -13.70
C VAL A 104 -5.78 4.45 -14.86
N GLU A 105 -5.64 5.76 -14.74
CA GLU A 105 -5.92 6.70 -15.81
C GLU A 105 -4.64 7.01 -16.57
N LEU A 106 -4.66 6.76 -17.86
CA LEU A 106 -3.52 6.96 -18.73
C LEU A 106 -3.80 8.11 -19.69
N PRO A 107 -2.80 8.99 -19.97
CA PRO A 107 -2.91 9.92 -21.07
C PRO A 107 -3.11 9.16 -22.39
N ALA A 108 -3.85 9.75 -23.33
CA ALA A 108 -4.16 9.12 -24.60
C ALA A 108 -2.90 8.68 -25.38
N GLU A 109 -1.83 9.45 -25.30
CA GLU A 109 -0.56 9.16 -25.95
C GLU A 109 0.15 7.92 -25.36
N SER A 110 0.01 7.69 -24.07
CA SER A 110 0.64 6.57 -23.38
C SER A 110 -0.23 5.31 -23.41
N ALA A 111 -1.54 5.46 -23.59
CA ALA A 111 -2.47 4.35 -23.57
C ALA A 111 -2.27 3.38 -24.74
N ALA A 112 -1.96 3.92 -25.92
CA ALA A 112 -1.77 3.11 -27.12
C ALA A 112 -0.48 2.28 -27.08
N GLN A 113 0.58 2.78 -26.44
CA GLN A 113 1.90 2.15 -26.47
C GLN A 113 2.12 1.11 -25.37
N ALA A 114 1.41 1.18 -24.26
CA ALA A 114 1.78 0.44 -23.05
C ALA A 114 0.64 -0.30 -22.35
N ARG A 115 -0.55 -0.30 -22.93
CA ARG A 115 -1.77 -0.82 -22.30
C ARG A 115 -1.67 -2.27 -21.78
N PRO A 116 -1.22 -3.27 -22.57
CA PRO A 116 -1.18 -4.65 -22.08
C PRO A 116 -0.15 -4.86 -20.97
N GLY A 117 1.00 -4.22 -21.07
CA GLY A 117 2.06 -4.38 -20.08
C GLY A 117 1.73 -3.76 -18.73
N ARG A 118 1.03 -2.64 -18.70
CA ARG A 118 0.60 -2.01 -17.45
C ARG A 118 -0.43 -2.82 -16.70
N LEU A 119 -1.38 -3.42 -17.40
CA LEU A 119 -2.34 -4.33 -16.80
C LEU A 119 -1.65 -5.52 -16.15
N ARG A 120 -0.64 -6.09 -16.83
CA ARG A 120 0.17 -7.18 -16.27
C ARG A 120 0.95 -6.74 -15.03
N ALA A 121 1.47 -5.52 -15.01
CA ALA A 121 2.17 -4.98 -13.86
C ALA A 121 1.25 -4.89 -12.64
N LEU A 122 0.01 -4.47 -12.82
CA LEU A 122 -0.99 -4.43 -11.75
C LEU A 122 -1.34 -5.82 -11.23
N GLU A 123 -1.44 -6.80 -12.12
CA GLU A 123 -1.72 -8.19 -11.76
C GLU A 123 -0.61 -8.82 -10.91
N ARG A 124 0.61 -8.33 -11.01
CA ARG A 124 1.76 -8.82 -10.23
C ARG A 124 1.83 -8.25 -8.83
N CYS A 125 0.94 -7.35 -8.47
CA CYS A 125 0.90 -6.82 -7.10
C CYS A 125 0.59 -7.95 -6.12
N THR A 126 1.46 -8.12 -5.11
CA THR A 126 1.37 -9.23 -4.15
C THR A 126 0.32 -9.02 -3.08
N VAL A 127 -0.15 -7.79 -2.92
CA VAL A 127 -1.19 -7.47 -1.93
C VAL A 127 -2.54 -7.61 -2.60
N LYS A 128 -3.12 -8.79 -2.45
CA LYS A 128 -4.49 -9.08 -2.88
C LYS A 128 -5.37 -9.24 -1.66
N SER A 129 -6.48 -8.58 -1.66
CA SER A 129 -7.51 -8.80 -0.66
C SER A 129 -8.53 -9.83 -1.17
#